data_f6c20ae62f55f133687db60888bada27
#
_entry.id   f6c20ae62f55f133687db60888bada27
#
_cell.length_a   1.000
_cell.length_b   1.000
_cell.length_c   1.000
_cell.angle_alpha   90.00
_cell.angle_beta   90.00
_cell.angle_gamma   90.00
#
_symmetry.space_group_name_H-M   'P 1'
#
loop_
_entity.id
_entity.type
_entity.pdbx_description
1 polymer ?
#
loop_
_entity_poly.entity_id
_entity_poly.type
_entity_poly.pdbx_seq_one_letter_code
_entity_poly.pdbx_strand_id
1 'polypeptide(L)'
;TTEDDDTVSAQAALHMLRYTAVPRASYLLRCLPPLETLDYATRHDTAVLRACSALLGADDPLGVDSSTWTNRQWDAAAAQHGANVTVDELRAKLQLARDQVQLPLRLGGLGLQSAVGTAPLAHLASWADFLRLQDQLHLGEPFDELKVATSVATSCNRTLEGVREAWGLSAEALT
;
A
#
# COMPACT_ATOMS: atom_id res chain seq x y z
N THR A 1 27.53 9.75 -24.23
CA THR A 1 26.41 10.72 -24.42
C THR A 1 25.01 10.10 -24.29
N THR A 2 24.87 8.79 -24.16
CA THR A 2 23.57 8.09 -24.04
C THR A 2 23.21 7.70 -22.60
N GLU A 3 24.18 7.60 -21.69
CA GLU A 3 23.94 7.21 -20.30
C GLU A 3 23.25 8.30 -19.47
N ASP A 4 23.50 9.56 -19.75
CA ASP A 4 22.90 10.70 -19.00
C ASP A 4 21.41 10.89 -19.35
N ASP A 5 20.98 10.53 -20.55
CA ASP A 5 19.59 10.70 -21.00
C ASP A 5 18.66 9.63 -20.38
N ASP A 6 19.17 8.40 -20.23
CA ASP A 6 18.42 7.31 -19.59
C ASP A 6 18.21 7.53 -18.08
N THR A 7 19.17 8.13 -17.38
CA THR A 7 19.03 8.44 -15.94
C THR A 7 18.01 9.54 -15.67
N VAL A 8 17.98 10.58 -16.50
CA VAL A 8 16.96 11.64 -16.42
C VAL A 8 15.57 11.07 -16.70
N SER A 9 15.45 10.19 -17.67
CA SER A 9 14.21 9.50 -18.02
C SER A 9 13.69 8.63 -16.87
N ALA A 10 14.55 7.86 -16.21
CA ALA A 10 14.18 7.01 -15.06
C ALA A 10 13.70 7.83 -13.87
N GLN A 11 14.36 8.95 -13.56
CA GLN A 11 13.93 9.86 -12.50
C GLN A 11 12.58 10.50 -12.81
N ALA A 12 12.38 10.98 -14.03
CA ALA A 12 11.11 11.54 -14.47
C ALA A 12 9.98 10.50 -14.38
N ALA A 13 10.25 9.27 -14.81
CA ALA A 13 9.28 8.17 -14.72
C ALA A 13 8.94 7.80 -13.27
N LEU A 14 9.92 7.80 -12.34
CA LEU A 14 9.68 7.59 -10.92
C LEU A 14 8.82 8.71 -10.32
N HIS A 15 9.07 9.98 -10.69
CA HIS A 15 8.23 11.10 -10.27
C HIS A 15 6.80 10.96 -10.79
N MET A 16 6.63 10.57 -12.05
CA MET A 16 5.29 10.31 -12.60
C MET A 16 4.60 9.17 -11.85
N LEU A 17 5.29 8.06 -11.60
CA LEU A 17 4.73 6.94 -10.83
C LEU A 17 4.24 7.41 -9.46
N ARG A 18 5.06 8.16 -8.74
CA ARG A 18 4.77 8.64 -7.39
C ARG A 18 3.63 9.66 -7.34
N TYR A 19 3.61 10.64 -8.25
CA TYR A 19 2.67 11.76 -8.18
C TYR A 19 1.40 11.55 -9.00
N THR A 20 1.39 10.60 -9.92
CA THR A 20 0.21 10.35 -10.77
C THR A 20 -0.40 8.96 -10.54
N ALA A 21 0.41 7.91 -10.56
CA ALA A 21 -0.11 6.55 -10.45
C ALA A 21 -0.55 6.20 -9.02
N VAL A 22 0.34 6.42 -8.03
CA VAL A 22 0.08 6.09 -6.63
C VAL A 22 -1.20 6.77 -6.09
N PRO A 23 -1.44 8.09 -6.30
CA PRO A 23 -2.64 8.74 -5.77
C PRO A 23 -3.95 8.35 -6.44
N ARG A 24 -3.94 7.67 -7.59
CA ARG A 24 -5.17 7.28 -8.30
C ARG A 24 -6.10 6.41 -7.49
N ALA A 25 -5.55 5.56 -6.63
CA ALA A 25 -6.35 4.72 -5.75
C ALA A 25 -7.09 5.52 -4.67
N SER A 26 -6.56 6.66 -4.26
CA SER A 26 -6.99 7.41 -3.07
C SER A 26 -8.48 7.73 -3.06
N TYR A 27 -9.06 8.08 -4.21
CA TYR A 27 -10.49 8.40 -4.29
C TYR A 27 -11.36 7.18 -3.95
N LEU A 28 -11.12 6.03 -4.58
CA LEU A 28 -11.88 4.80 -4.32
C LEU A 28 -11.69 4.32 -2.89
N LEU A 29 -10.46 4.40 -2.36
CA LEU A 29 -10.14 4.00 -1.00
C LEU A 29 -10.83 4.88 0.06
N ARG A 30 -11.18 6.11 -0.27
CA ARG A 30 -11.94 7.01 0.62
C ARG A 30 -13.44 6.77 0.55
N CYS A 31 -13.95 6.38 -0.61
CA CYS A 31 -15.39 6.26 -0.86
C CYS A 31 -15.96 4.88 -0.52
N LEU A 32 -15.16 3.83 -0.63
CA LEU A 32 -15.61 2.45 -0.48
C LEU A 32 -14.97 1.76 0.73
N PRO A 33 -15.69 0.83 1.36
CA PRO A 33 -15.17 0.04 2.48
C PRO A 33 -13.87 -0.69 2.11
N PRO A 34 -12.88 -0.79 3.02
CA PRO A 34 -11.59 -1.43 2.74
C PRO A 34 -11.71 -2.88 2.27
N LEU A 35 -12.69 -3.65 2.77
CA LEU A 35 -12.91 -5.03 2.35
C LEU A 35 -13.34 -5.14 0.88
N GLU A 36 -14.13 -4.19 0.39
CA GLU A 36 -14.58 -4.17 -1.01
C GLU A 36 -13.49 -3.68 -1.96
N THR A 37 -12.56 -2.87 -1.46
CA THR A 37 -11.45 -2.33 -2.25
C THR A 37 -10.18 -3.17 -2.17
N LEU A 38 -10.10 -4.20 -1.34
CA LEU A 38 -8.89 -4.97 -1.07
C LEU A 38 -8.25 -5.56 -2.33
N ASP A 39 -9.05 -6.21 -3.19
CA ASP A 39 -8.56 -6.80 -4.44
C ASP A 39 -8.06 -5.72 -5.41
N TYR A 40 -8.77 -4.61 -5.53
CA TYR A 40 -8.33 -3.46 -6.31
C TYR A 40 -7.02 -2.87 -5.76
N ALA A 41 -6.95 -2.63 -4.46
CA ALA A 41 -5.77 -2.07 -3.80
C ALA A 41 -4.54 -2.98 -3.96
N THR A 42 -4.72 -4.30 -3.82
CA THR A 42 -3.66 -5.30 -4.02
C THR A 42 -3.13 -5.30 -5.45
N ARG A 43 -4.04 -5.26 -6.44
CA ARG A 43 -3.64 -5.18 -7.86
C ARG A 43 -2.97 -3.86 -8.18
N HIS A 44 -3.44 -2.76 -7.62
CA HIS A 44 -2.82 -1.45 -7.78
C HIS A 44 -1.40 -1.44 -7.21
N ASP A 45 -1.19 -1.92 -5.98
CA ASP A 45 0.13 -2.00 -5.35
C ASP A 45 1.09 -2.88 -6.17
N THR A 46 0.60 -4.02 -6.65
CA THR A 46 1.38 -4.91 -7.52
C THR A 46 1.80 -4.20 -8.80
N ALA A 47 0.91 -3.45 -9.44
CA ALA A 47 1.22 -2.70 -10.66
C ALA A 47 2.25 -1.58 -10.41
N VAL A 48 2.11 -0.85 -9.30
CA VAL A 48 3.07 0.20 -8.89
C VAL A 48 4.44 -0.40 -8.61
N LEU A 49 4.51 -1.51 -7.87
CA LEU A 49 5.77 -2.20 -7.58
C LEU A 49 6.44 -2.78 -8.83
N ARG A 50 5.66 -3.34 -9.78
CA ARG A 50 6.20 -3.80 -11.08
C ARG A 50 6.78 -2.65 -11.88
N ALA A 51 6.07 -1.52 -11.96
CA ALA A 51 6.58 -0.35 -12.65
C ALA A 51 7.87 0.17 -12.00
N CYS A 52 7.91 0.20 -10.67
CA CYS A 52 9.12 0.57 -9.92
C CYS A 52 10.27 -0.42 -10.19
N SER A 53 9.99 -1.72 -10.14
CA SER A 53 10.96 -2.79 -10.42
C SER A 53 11.58 -2.63 -11.82
N ALA A 54 10.75 -2.37 -12.83
CA ALA A 54 11.20 -2.12 -14.19
C ALA A 54 12.09 -0.87 -14.32
N LEU A 55 11.80 0.19 -13.55
CA LEU A 55 12.62 1.41 -13.51
C LEU A 55 13.99 1.21 -12.84
N LEU A 56 14.10 0.25 -11.93
CA LEU A 56 15.36 -0.11 -11.28
C LEU A 56 16.29 -0.95 -12.17
N GLY A 57 15.80 -1.40 -13.34
CA GLY A 57 16.62 -1.96 -14.41
C GLY A 57 17.20 -3.35 -14.17
N ALA A 58 16.73 -4.08 -13.16
CA ALA A 58 17.15 -5.44 -12.87
C ALA A 58 16.00 -6.44 -13.06
N ASP A 59 16.32 -7.72 -13.19
CA ASP A 59 15.33 -8.80 -13.27
C ASP A 59 14.56 -8.93 -11.94
N ASP A 60 13.44 -8.23 -11.84
CA ASP A 60 12.52 -8.19 -10.69
C ASP A 60 13.20 -7.98 -9.32
N PRO A 61 13.94 -6.86 -9.10
CA PRO A 61 14.71 -6.63 -7.86
C PRO A 61 13.82 -6.53 -6.62
N LEU A 62 12.52 -6.35 -6.80
CA LEU A 62 11.53 -6.32 -5.72
C LEU A 62 10.81 -7.66 -5.54
N GLY A 63 11.07 -8.65 -6.38
CA GLY A 63 10.44 -9.95 -6.35
C GLY A 63 8.91 -9.88 -6.43
N VAL A 64 8.37 -8.96 -7.24
CA VAL A 64 6.92 -8.71 -7.30
C VAL A 64 6.17 -9.95 -7.80
N ASP A 65 6.76 -10.67 -8.73
CA ASP A 65 6.19 -11.88 -9.30
C ASP A 65 6.53 -13.14 -8.49
N SER A 66 7.32 -12.99 -7.42
CA SER A 66 7.76 -14.12 -6.57
C SER A 66 6.63 -14.88 -5.88
N SER A 67 5.43 -14.28 -5.75
CA SER A 67 4.25 -14.97 -5.22
C SER A 67 3.79 -16.15 -6.08
N THR A 68 4.17 -16.17 -7.36
CA THR A 68 3.85 -17.24 -8.31
C THR A 68 5.00 -18.25 -8.48
N TRP A 69 6.13 -18.01 -7.83
CA TRP A 69 7.31 -18.85 -7.98
C TRP A 69 7.12 -20.23 -7.36
N THR A 70 7.55 -21.24 -8.08
CA THR A 70 7.70 -22.60 -7.58
C THR A 70 8.91 -22.70 -6.65
N ASN A 71 8.97 -23.75 -5.82
CA ASN A 71 10.13 -23.99 -4.95
C ASN A 71 11.44 -24.00 -5.75
N ARG A 72 11.44 -24.63 -6.94
CA ARG A 72 12.62 -24.68 -7.79
C ARG A 72 13.09 -23.28 -8.25
N GLN A 73 12.18 -22.36 -8.52
CA GLN A 73 12.51 -20.97 -8.88
C GLN A 73 13.08 -20.21 -7.68
N TRP A 74 12.52 -20.46 -6.49
CA TRP A 74 13.05 -19.91 -5.26
C TRP A 74 14.47 -20.39 -4.97
N ASP A 75 14.74 -21.71 -5.10
CA ASP A 75 16.08 -22.28 -4.92
C ASP A 75 17.08 -21.71 -5.93
N ALA A 76 16.67 -21.56 -7.20
CA ALA A 76 17.51 -20.99 -8.23
C ALA A 76 17.83 -19.51 -7.95
N ALA A 77 16.85 -18.73 -7.53
CA ALA A 77 17.04 -17.32 -7.16
C ALA A 77 17.94 -17.20 -5.94
N ALA A 78 17.74 -17.99 -4.90
CA ALA A 78 18.59 -17.99 -3.71
C ALA A 78 20.05 -18.29 -4.05
N ALA A 79 20.30 -19.27 -4.93
CA ALA A 79 21.65 -19.62 -5.40
C ALA A 79 22.32 -18.49 -6.16
N GLN A 80 21.58 -17.64 -6.90
CA GLN A 80 22.13 -16.47 -7.58
C GLN A 80 22.54 -15.36 -6.61
N HIS A 81 21.85 -15.24 -5.45
CA HIS A 81 22.17 -14.24 -4.41
C HIS A 81 23.33 -14.63 -3.50
N GLY A 82 23.84 -15.86 -3.60
CA GLY A 82 25.02 -16.35 -2.89
C GLY A 82 24.87 -17.78 -2.40
N ALA A 83 26.00 -18.51 -2.33
CA ALA A 83 26.03 -19.93 -2.04
C ALA A 83 25.44 -20.32 -0.64
N ASN A 84 25.28 -19.33 0.25
CA ASN A 84 24.81 -19.54 1.63
C ASN A 84 23.45 -18.84 1.90
N VAL A 85 22.78 -18.29 0.87
CA VAL A 85 21.51 -17.60 1.07
C VAL A 85 20.38 -18.63 1.03
N THR A 86 19.63 -18.72 2.12
CA THR A 86 18.44 -19.55 2.19
C THR A 86 17.26 -18.89 1.51
N VAL A 87 16.27 -19.68 1.10
CA VAL A 87 15.01 -19.16 0.49
C VAL A 87 14.29 -18.20 1.44
N ASP A 88 14.31 -18.50 2.75
CA ASP A 88 13.63 -17.65 3.74
C ASP A 88 14.36 -16.32 3.94
N GLU A 89 15.69 -16.33 3.92
CA GLU A 89 16.48 -15.09 3.93
C GLU A 89 16.25 -14.23 2.68
N LEU A 90 16.13 -14.89 1.50
CA LEU A 90 15.80 -14.18 0.27
C LEU A 90 14.40 -13.56 0.34
N ARG A 91 13.39 -14.30 0.81
CA ARG A 91 12.05 -13.77 1.02
C ARG A 91 12.03 -12.57 1.96
N ALA A 92 12.74 -12.66 3.07
CA ALA A 92 12.86 -11.56 4.02
C ALA A 92 13.53 -10.32 3.40
N LYS A 93 14.58 -10.50 2.61
CA LYS A 93 15.25 -9.41 1.88
C LYS A 93 14.33 -8.73 0.86
N LEU A 94 13.60 -9.51 0.07
CA LEU A 94 12.66 -8.98 -0.92
C LEU A 94 11.49 -8.24 -0.24
N GLN A 95 10.99 -8.76 0.87
CA GLN A 95 9.96 -8.06 1.65
C GLN A 95 10.49 -6.73 2.20
N LEU A 96 11.69 -6.74 2.79
CA LEU A 96 12.33 -5.52 3.29
C LEU A 96 12.53 -4.48 2.17
N ALA A 97 12.93 -4.90 0.98
CA ALA A 97 13.08 -4.01 -0.18
C ALA A 97 11.74 -3.38 -0.59
N ARG A 98 10.65 -4.15 -0.61
CA ARG A 98 9.29 -3.63 -0.87
C ARG A 98 8.87 -2.62 0.19
N ASP A 99 9.07 -2.94 1.46
CA ASP A 99 8.73 -2.06 2.57
C ASP A 99 9.54 -0.75 2.49
N GLN A 100 10.82 -0.84 2.15
CA GLN A 100 11.67 0.33 1.96
C GLN A 100 11.17 1.23 0.82
N VAL A 101 10.76 0.66 -0.31
CA VAL A 101 10.21 1.41 -1.46
C VAL A 101 8.96 2.20 -1.03
N GLN A 102 8.16 1.65 -0.14
CA GLN A 102 6.92 2.28 0.35
C GLN A 102 7.16 3.35 1.42
N LEU A 103 8.31 3.37 2.07
CA LEU A 103 8.63 4.40 3.06
C LEU A 103 8.67 5.80 2.45
N PRO A 104 8.33 6.85 3.23
CA PRO A 104 8.53 8.24 2.82
C PRO A 104 9.99 8.53 2.50
N LEU A 105 10.24 9.49 1.59
CA LEU A 105 11.62 9.89 1.22
C LEU A 105 12.47 10.27 2.42
N ARG A 106 11.89 10.94 3.43
CA ARG A 106 12.59 11.34 4.66
C ARG A 106 13.13 10.16 5.48
N LEU A 107 12.60 8.96 5.24
CA LEU A 107 13.01 7.71 5.88
C LEU A 107 13.84 6.81 4.95
N GLY A 108 14.31 7.35 3.82
CA GLY A 108 15.13 6.63 2.85
C GLY A 108 14.35 5.73 1.89
N GLY A 109 13.02 5.89 1.82
CA GLY A 109 12.17 5.19 0.85
C GLY A 109 11.96 5.95 -0.45
N LEU A 110 11.18 5.39 -1.36
CA LEU A 110 10.80 6.03 -2.63
C LEU A 110 9.45 6.77 -2.54
N GLY A 111 8.72 6.65 -1.44
CA GLY A 111 7.42 7.30 -1.22
C GLY A 111 6.27 6.70 -2.05
N LEU A 112 6.40 5.45 -2.47
CA LEU A 112 5.35 4.72 -3.19
C LEU A 112 4.40 4.08 -2.18
N GLN A 113 3.49 4.88 -1.62
CA GLN A 113 2.57 4.42 -0.58
C GLN A 113 1.71 3.24 -1.04
N SER A 114 1.56 2.23 -0.16
CA SER A 114 0.68 1.10 -0.38
C SER A 114 -0.79 1.53 -0.32
N ALA A 115 -1.56 1.17 -1.33
CA ALA A 115 -3.01 1.33 -1.35
C ALA A 115 -3.68 0.43 -0.30
N VAL A 116 -3.22 -0.81 -0.16
CA VAL A 116 -3.70 -1.74 0.88
C VAL A 116 -3.48 -1.17 2.28
N GLY A 117 -2.28 -0.69 2.57
CA GLY A 117 -1.95 -0.10 3.87
C GLY A 117 -2.68 1.22 4.15
N THR A 118 -3.01 1.98 3.10
CA THR A 118 -3.66 3.30 3.22
C THR A 118 -5.19 3.20 3.29
N ALA A 119 -5.80 2.18 2.67
CA ALA A 119 -7.25 2.05 2.53
C ALA A 119 -8.03 2.21 3.85
N PRO A 120 -7.66 1.54 4.95
CA PRO A 120 -8.39 1.67 6.20
C PRO A 120 -8.42 3.10 6.73
N LEU A 121 -7.26 3.75 6.76
CA LEU A 121 -7.14 5.12 7.28
C LEU A 121 -7.80 6.15 6.35
N ALA A 122 -7.70 5.98 5.04
CA ALA A 122 -8.33 6.85 4.07
C ALA A 122 -9.86 6.82 4.20
N HIS A 123 -10.44 5.62 4.37
CA HIS A 123 -11.86 5.44 4.56
C HIS A 123 -12.35 6.07 5.88
N LEU A 124 -11.65 5.82 6.99
CA LEU A 124 -11.96 6.43 8.29
C LEU A 124 -11.89 7.96 8.24
N ALA A 125 -10.83 8.51 7.64
CA ALA A 125 -10.68 9.96 7.50
C ALA A 125 -11.82 10.58 6.68
N SER A 126 -12.26 9.90 5.61
CA SER A 126 -13.39 10.35 4.79
C SER A 126 -14.70 10.40 5.58
N TRP A 127 -14.96 9.39 6.42
CA TRP A 127 -16.12 9.39 7.30
C TRP A 127 -16.05 10.48 8.37
N ALA A 128 -14.90 10.69 8.99
CA ALA A 128 -14.70 11.76 9.95
C ALA A 128 -14.97 13.15 9.34
N ASP A 129 -14.49 13.37 8.11
CA ASP A 129 -14.74 14.61 7.36
C ASP A 129 -16.23 14.76 7.01
N PHE A 130 -16.90 13.68 6.60
CA PHE A 130 -18.33 13.69 6.28
C PHE A 130 -19.19 14.02 7.51
N LEU A 131 -18.95 13.36 8.65
CA LEU A 131 -19.70 13.60 9.89
C LEU A 131 -19.52 15.04 10.37
N ARG A 132 -18.29 15.57 10.30
CA ARG A 132 -18.03 16.97 10.65
C ARG A 132 -18.77 17.94 9.72
N LEU A 133 -18.82 17.64 8.42
CA LEU A 133 -19.49 18.47 7.45
C LEU A 133 -21.02 18.44 7.62
N GLN A 134 -21.58 17.27 7.91
CA GLN A 134 -23.01 17.08 8.20
C GLN A 134 -23.44 17.93 9.40
N ASP A 135 -22.65 17.92 10.48
CA ASP A 135 -22.89 18.72 11.68
C ASP A 135 -22.85 20.23 11.37
N GLN A 136 -21.85 20.69 10.60
CA GLN A 136 -21.72 22.08 10.20
C GLN A 136 -22.81 22.59 9.28
N LEU A 137 -23.31 21.75 8.37
CA LEU A 137 -24.30 22.16 7.36
C LEU A 137 -25.74 22.06 7.83
N HIS A 138 -25.98 21.59 9.06
CA HIS A 138 -27.33 21.38 9.62
C HIS A 138 -28.25 20.69 8.59
N LEU A 139 -27.72 19.69 7.88
CA LEU A 139 -28.49 18.89 6.95
C LEU A 139 -29.47 18.02 7.75
N GLY A 140 -30.40 18.73 8.37
CA GLY A 140 -31.36 18.22 9.33
C GLY A 140 -32.59 17.59 8.71
N GLU A 141 -32.51 16.42 8.23
CA GLU A 141 -33.47 15.34 8.46
C GLU A 141 -32.63 14.20 9.05
N PRO A 142 -33.09 13.56 10.11
CA PRO A 142 -32.34 12.43 10.62
C PRO A 142 -32.31 11.38 9.52
N PHE A 143 -31.20 11.30 8.78
CA PHE A 143 -30.79 10.02 8.26
C PHE A 143 -31.08 9.03 9.37
N ASP A 144 -31.59 7.85 9.04
CA ASP A 144 -31.78 6.82 10.06
C ASP A 144 -30.41 6.60 10.72
N GLU A 145 -30.08 7.57 11.62
CA GLU A 145 -28.75 7.79 12.22
C GLU A 145 -28.24 6.49 12.81
N LEU A 146 -29.18 5.68 13.33
CA LEU A 146 -28.83 4.42 13.95
C LEU A 146 -28.32 3.38 12.92
N LYS A 147 -28.88 3.31 11.72
CA LYS A 147 -28.44 2.35 10.70
C LYS A 147 -27.11 2.78 10.07
N VAL A 148 -26.97 4.06 9.77
CA VAL A 148 -25.73 4.59 9.20
C VAL A 148 -24.63 4.53 10.27
N ALA A 149 -24.88 4.97 11.49
CA ALA A 149 -23.92 4.90 12.58
C ALA A 149 -23.52 3.44 12.90
N THR A 150 -24.45 2.50 12.89
CA THR A 150 -24.15 1.07 13.12
C THR A 150 -23.31 0.50 11.98
N SER A 151 -23.63 0.80 10.71
CA SER A 151 -22.86 0.36 9.55
C SER A 151 -21.46 0.96 9.55
N VAL A 152 -21.34 2.26 9.81
CA VAL A 152 -20.06 2.97 9.91
C VAL A 152 -19.25 2.44 11.09
N ALA A 153 -19.85 2.31 12.28
CA ALA A 153 -19.17 1.78 13.47
C ALA A 153 -18.66 0.36 13.22
N THR A 154 -19.45 -0.51 12.57
CA THR A 154 -19.04 -1.87 12.23
C THR A 154 -17.87 -1.85 11.23
N SER A 155 -17.94 -1.01 10.20
CA SER A 155 -16.87 -0.86 9.22
C SER A 155 -15.61 -0.26 9.87
N CYS A 156 -15.76 0.76 10.72
CA CYS A 156 -14.67 1.38 11.46
C CYS A 156 -14.02 0.42 12.44
N ASN A 157 -14.80 -0.34 13.20
CA ASN A 157 -14.27 -1.31 14.16
C ASN A 157 -13.46 -2.42 13.46
N ARG A 158 -13.99 -2.98 12.34
CA ARG A 158 -13.23 -3.95 11.54
C ARG A 158 -11.95 -3.35 10.98
N THR A 159 -11.99 -2.09 10.56
CA THR A 159 -10.83 -1.38 10.03
C THR A 159 -9.79 -1.13 11.12
N LEU A 160 -10.23 -0.70 12.31
CA LEU A 160 -9.36 -0.50 13.46
C LEU A 160 -8.75 -1.83 13.94
N GLU A 161 -9.51 -2.91 13.95
CA GLU A 161 -8.98 -4.25 14.25
C GLU A 161 -7.90 -4.66 13.24
N GLY A 162 -8.15 -4.48 11.93
CA GLY A 162 -7.16 -4.76 10.89
C GLY A 162 -5.90 -3.90 10.99
N VAL A 163 -6.03 -2.61 11.31
CA VAL A 163 -4.88 -1.72 11.56
C VAL A 163 -4.12 -2.16 12.81
N ARG A 164 -4.84 -2.52 13.87
CA ARG A 164 -4.25 -2.98 15.12
C ARG A 164 -3.45 -4.27 14.94
N GLU A 165 -4.00 -5.23 14.20
CA GLU A 165 -3.31 -6.48 13.87
C GLU A 165 -2.06 -6.21 13.00
N ALA A 166 -2.21 -5.41 11.95
CA ALA A 166 -1.12 -5.08 11.03
C ALA A 166 0.04 -4.34 11.71
N TRP A 167 -0.24 -3.56 12.75
CA TRP A 167 0.77 -2.77 13.46
C TRP A 167 1.19 -3.38 14.79
N GLY A 168 0.65 -4.56 15.16
CA GLY A 168 0.97 -5.23 16.42
C GLY A 168 0.62 -4.41 17.67
N LEU A 169 -0.36 -3.49 17.57
CA LEU A 169 -0.77 -2.64 18.68
C LEU A 169 -1.62 -3.44 19.67
N SER A 170 -1.23 -3.44 20.94
CA SER A 170 -2.07 -4.00 22.02
C SER A 170 -3.31 -3.15 22.27
N ALA A 171 -4.37 -3.77 22.81
CA ALA A 171 -5.61 -3.07 23.17
C ALA A 171 -5.40 -1.92 24.18
N GLU A 172 -4.33 -1.98 24.95
CA GLU A 172 -3.97 -1.02 26.01
C GLU A 172 -3.30 0.25 25.52
N ALA A 173 -2.80 0.26 24.27
CA ALA A 173 -2.09 1.42 23.70
C ALA A 173 -3.03 2.52 23.20
N LEU A 174 -4.36 2.34 23.25
CA LEU A 174 -5.37 3.27 22.73
C LEU A 174 -6.32 3.82 23.81
N THR A 175 -6.09 3.50 25.07
CA THR A 175 -6.78 4.10 26.24
C THR A 175 -5.91 5.17 26.90
#